data_fa8f0f63be19801266d60c283b0e9f74
#
_entry.id   fa8f0f63be19801266d60c283b0e9f74
#
_cell.length_a   1.000
_cell.length_b   1.000
_cell.length_c   1.000
_cell.angle_alpha   90.00
_cell.angle_beta   90.00
_cell.angle_gamma   90.00
#
_symmetry.space_group_name_H-M   'P 1'
#
loop_
_entity.id
_entity.type
_entity.pdbx_description
1 polymer ?
#
loop_
_entity_poly.entity_id
_entity_poly.type
_entity_poly.pdbx_seq_one_letter_code
_entity_poly.pdbx_strand_id
1 'polypeptide(L)'
;MAEHHAITGEVVIKEGDEGDSLYVVGKGTLTCSKVFKGQSAPTILKKYQPGEAFGELALLYNAPRAATITSDGETVLYALDR
;
A
#
# COMPACT_ATOMS: atom_id res chain seq x y z
N MET A 1 1.29 10.50 14.01
CA MET A 1 1.18 10.02 12.63
C MET A 1 2.39 10.52 11.84
N ALA A 2 3.13 9.63 11.20
CA ALA A 2 4.34 10.00 10.46
C ALA A 2 4.02 10.24 8.99
N GLU A 3 4.61 11.28 8.42
CA GLU A 3 4.46 11.60 7.00
C GLU A 3 5.49 10.82 6.19
N HIS A 4 5.04 10.18 5.13
CA HIS A 4 5.90 9.44 4.21
C HIS A 4 5.70 9.95 2.80
N HIS A 5 6.79 10.33 2.14
CA HIS A 5 6.78 10.80 0.76
C HIS A 5 7.28 9.68 -0.15
N ALA A 6 6.44 9.28 -1.10
CA ALA A 6 6.76 8.25 -2.07
C ALA A 6 6.94 8.87 -3.46
N ILE A 7 7.90 8.36 -4.20
CA ILE A 7 8.15 8.78 -5.58
C ILE A 7 7.49 7.81 -6.57
N THR A 8 7.43 8.21 -7.82
CA THR A 8 6.85 7.38 -8.90
C THR A 8 7.50 5.99 -8.93
N GLY A 9 6.68 4.97 -8.87
CA GLY A 9 7.13 3.58 -8.93
C GLY A 9 7.65 3.00 -7.62
N GLU A 10 7.64 3.80 -6.55
CA GLU A 10 8.09 3.30 -5.24
C GLU A 10 7.09 2.28 -4.69
N VAL A 11 7.61 1.13 -4.22
CA VAL A 11 6.79 0.12 -3.56
C VAL A 11 6.63 0.52 -2.09
N VAL A 12 5.43 0.88 -1.71
CA VAL A 12 5.10 1.27 -0.33
C VAL A 12 4.86 0.03 0.53
N ILE A 13 4.09 -0.92 -0.02
CA ILE A 13 3.79 -2.19 0.63
C ILE A 13 4.09 -3.29 -0.37
N LYS A 14 4.85 -4.30 0.06
CA LYS A 14 5.19 -5.45 -0.77
C LYS A 14 4.42 -6.68 -0.30
N GLU A 15 3.83 -7.41 -1.24
CA GLU A 15 3.11 -8.65 -0.95
C GLU A 15 4.01 -9.64 -0.20
N GLY A 16 3.49 -10.20 0.87
CA GLY A 16 4.21 -11.18 1.68
C GLY A 16 5.01 -10.57 2.83
N ASP A 17 5.27 -9.27 2.81
CA ASP A 17 5.99 -8.61 3.90
C ASP A 17 5.09 -8.46 5.11
N GLU A 18 5.71 -8.50 6.28
CA GLU A 18 5.02 -8.19 7.52
C GLU A 18 4.96 -6.67 7.67
N GLY A 19 3.85 -6.19 8.20
CA GLY A 19 3.69 -4.77 8.46
C GLY A 19 2.70 -4.53 9.57
N ASP A 20 2.91 -3.43 10.28
CA ASP A 20 2.08 -3.07 11.42
C ASP A 20 1.57 -1.64 11.33
N SER A 21 1.59 -1.07 10.12
CA SER A 21 1.17 0.31 9.90
C SER A 21 -0.03 0.41 8.99
N LEU A 22 -0.91 1.33 9.32
CA LEU A 22 -1.98 1.81 8.46
C LEU A 22 -1.48 3.04 7.73
N TYR A 23 -1.80 3.17 6.45
CA TYR A 23 -1.46 4.36 5.66
C TYR A 23 -2.72 5.07 5.20
N VAL A 24 -2.71 6.40 5.30
CA VAL A 24 -3.77 7.26 4.77
C VAL A 24 -3.17 8.09 3.64
N VAL A 25 -3.83 8.12 2.50
CA VAL A 25 -3.36 8.89 1.34
C VAL A 25 -3.71 10.35 1.53
N GLY A 26 -2.69 11.20 1.63
CA GLY A 26 -2.88 12.65 1.72
C GLY A 26 -2.86 13.33 0.36
N LYS A 27 -2.01 12.83 -0.56
CA LYS A 27 -1.86 13.42 -1.89
C LYS A 27 -1.38 12.32 -2.86
N GLY A 28 -1.81 12.39 -4.11
CA GLY A 28 -1.40 11.46 -5.15
C GLY A 28 -2.25 10.20 -5.19
N THR A 29 -1.82 9.22 -5.97
CA THR A 29 -2.55 7.96 -6.14
C THR A 29 -1.59 6.78 -6.07
N LEU A 30 -2.13 5.62 -5.69
CA LEU A 30 -1.37 4.38 -5.59
C LEU A 30 -2.16 3.25 -6.25
N THR A 31 -1.43 2.22 -6.70
CA THR A 31 -2.02 1.04 -7.33
C THR A 31 -1.77 -0.18 -6.45
N CYS A 32 -2.85 -0.88 -6.12
CA CYS A 32 -2.79 -2.15 -5.41
C CYS A 32 -2.81 -3.27 -6.43
N SER A 33 -1.81 -4.15 -6.38
CA SER A 33 -1.71 -5.27 -7.29
C SER A 33 -1.32 -6.54 -6.56
N LYS A 34 -1.66 -7.69 -7.14
CA LYS A 34 -1.34 -8.98 -6.56
C LYS A 34 -1.02 -9.97 -7.67
N VAL A 35 0.00 -10.80 -7.43
CA VAL A 35 0.33 -11.91 -8.31
C VAL A 35 -0.42 -13.13 -7.81
N PHE A 36 -1.40 -13.58 -8.60
CA PHE A 36 -2.16 -14.79 -8.26
C PHE A 36 -1.39 -16.04 -8.71
N LYS A 37 -1.70 -17.16 -8.06
CA LYS A 37 -1.08 -18.44 -8.37
C LYS A 37 -1.29 -18.78 -9.84
N GLY A 38 -0.22 -19.11 -10.53
CA GLY A 38 -0.26 -19.46 -11.95
C GLY A 38 -0.11 -18.28 -12.90
N GLN A 39 0.03 -17.06 -12.36
CA GLN A 39 0.23 -15.86 -13.18
C GLN A 39 1.68 -15.39 -13.07
N SER A 40 2.20 -14.86 -14.17
CA SER A 40 3.55 -14.29 -14.21
C SER A 40 3.55 -12.77 -14.03
N ALA A 41 2.39 -12.14 -14.14
CA ALA A 41 2.26 -10.69 -14.03
C ALA A 41 1.23 -10.32 -12.97
N PRO A 42 1.41 -9.18 -12.28
CA PRO A 42 0.45 -8.75 -11.26
C PRO A 42 -0.87 -8.30 -11.88
N THR A 43 -1.95 -8.55 -11.14
CA THR A 43 -3.28 -8.08 -11.48
C THR A 43 -3.60 -6.86 -10.63
N ILE A 44 -4.06 -5.79 -11.26
CA ILE A 44 -4.46 -4.58 -10.54
C ILE A 44 -5.81 -4.84 -9.86
N LEU A 45 -5.84 -4.70 -8.54
CA LEU A 45 -7.04 -4.93 -7.74
C LEU A 45 -7.78 -3.64 -7.45
N LYS A 46 -7.05 -2.56 -7.15
CA LYS A 46 -7.64 -1.30 -6.73
C LYS A 46 -6.64 -0.18 -6.89
N LYS A 47 -7.16 1.04 -7.07
CA LYS A 47 -6.36 2.26 -6.98
C LYS A 47 -6.82 3.07 -5.79
N TYR A 48 -5.87 3.63 -5.06
CA TYR A 48 -6.14 4.47 -3.89
C TYR A 48 -5.98 5.93 -4.24
N GLN A 49 -6.89 6.74 -3.73
CA GLN A 49 -6.93 8.18 -3.97
C GLN A 49 -6.84 8.93 -2.63
N PRO A 50 -6.59 10.25 -2.66
CA PRO A 50 -6.54 11.03 -1.42
C PRO A 50 -7.80 10.84 -0.58
N GLY A 51 -7.61 10.66 0.71
CA GLY A 51 -8.66 10.38 1.68
C GLY A 51 -8.90 8.90 1.95
N GLU A 52 -8.33 8.02 1.14
CA GLU A 52 -8.46 6.58 1.35
C GLU A 52 -7.33 6.05 2.23
N ALA A 53 -7.58 4.92 2.89
CA ALA A 53 -6.60 4.26 3.75
C ALA A 53 -6.37 2.82 3.30
N PHE A 54 -5.17 2.31 3.57
CA PHE A 54 -4.85 0.91 3.29
C PHE A 54 -3.90 0.35 4.36
N GLY A 55 -3.79 -0.97 4.41
CA GLY A 55 -2.94 -1.64 5.39
C GLY A 55 -3.61 -1.90 6.73
N GLU A 56 -4.90 -1.65 6.84
CA GLU A 56 -5.65 -1.76 8.09
C GLU A 56 -5.67 -3.18 8.68
N LEU A 57 -5.63 -4.21 7.82
CA LEU A 57 -5.65 -5.59 8.30
C LEU A 57 -4.39 -5.93 9.08
N ALA A 58 -3.25 -5.39 8.67
CA ALA A 58 -2.00 -5.61 9.40
C ALA A 58 -2.03 -4.97 10.78
N LEU A 59 -2.74 -3.86 10.92
CA LEU A 59 -2.89 -3.18 12.20
C LEU A 59 -3.75 -4.01 13.16
N LEU A 60 -4.81 -4.62 12.65
CA LEU A 60 -5.77 -5.39 13.45
C LEU A 60 -5.29 -6.83 13.73
N TYR A 61 -4.71 -7.48 12.74
CA TYR A 61 -4.46 -8.92 12.78
C TYR A 61 -2.99 -9.30 12.71
N ASN A 62 -2.11 -8.32 12.56
CA ASN A 62 -0.67 -8.59 12.43
C ASN A 62 -0.36 -9.61 11.32
N ALA A 63 -1.12 -9.55 10.23
CA ALA A 63 -1.01 -10.49 9.13
C ALA A 63 -0.03 -10.00 8.07
N PRO A 64 0.60 -10.91 7.28
CA PRO A 64 1.41 -10.50 6.13
C PRO A 64 0.59 -9.70 5.14
N ARG A 65 1.26 -8.83 4.40
CA ARG A 65 0.59 -8.02 3.38
C ARG A 65 0.04 -8.91 2.27
N ALA A 66 -1.23 -8.72 1.94
CA ALA A 66 -1.91 -9.55 0.94
C ALA A 66 -1.64 -9.11 -0.49
N ALA A 67 -1.10 -7.91 -0.69
CA ALA A 67 -0.88 -7.36 -2.03
C ALA A 67 0.24 -6.33 -2.00
N THR A 68 0.70 -5.95 -3.19
CA THR A 68 1.73 -4.91 -3.36
C THR A 68 1.05 -3.60 -3.69
N ILE A 69 1.47 -2.51 -3.02
CA ILE A 69 0.95 -1.18 -3.27
C ILE A 69 2.11 -0.30 -3.72
N THR A 70 1.97 0.24 -4.93
CA THR A 70 3.00 1.02 -5.59
C THR A 70 2.48 2.43 -5.86
N SER A 71 3.34 3.43 -5.66
CA SER A 71 3.02 4.81 -5.94
C SER A 71 2.96 5.05 -7.45
N ASP A 72 1.88 5.68 -7.94
CA ASP A 72 1.74 6.01 -9.36
C ASP A 72 2.48 7.28 -9.75
N GLY A 73 2.80 8.11 -8.77
CA GLY A 73 3.51 9.36 -8.94
C GLY A 73 3.96 9.86 -7.59
N GLU A 74 4.30 11.14 -7.48
CA GLU A 74 4.62 11.72 -6.18
C GLU A 74 3.40 11.62 -5.27
N THR A 75 3.59 11.01 -4.10
CA THR A 75 2.51 10.68 -3.19
C THR A 75 2.91 11.06 -1.77
N VAL A 76 1.97 11.60 -1.02
CA VAL A 76 2.16 11.88 0.40
C VAL A 76 1.23 10.96 1.19
N LEU A 77 1.80 10.22 2.11
CA LEU A 77 1.10 9.25 2.94
C LEU A 77 1.31 9.59 4.41
N TYR A 78 0.33 9.29 5.22
CA TYR A 78 0.46 9.41 6.67
C TYR A 78 0.39 8.00 7.26
N ALA A 79 1.45 7.60 7.94
CA ALA A 79 1.55 6.28 8.54
C ALA A 79 1.15 6.33 10.00
N LEU A 80 0.24 5.44 10.39
CA LEU A 80 -0.16 5.27 11.77
C LEU A 80 0.30 3.88 12.20
N ASP A 81 1.25 3.82 13.11
CA ASP A 81 1.78 2.57 13.62
C ASP A 81 0.83 1.96 14.66
N ARG A 82 0.93 0.69 14.77
CA ARG A 82 0.18 -0.10 15.72
C ARG A 82 0.51 0.21 17.19
#